data_9d7c0b3efb91320f36055a93ef10682f
#
_entry.id   9d7c0b3efb91320f36055a93ef10682f
#
_cell.length_a   1.000
_cell.length_b   1.000
_cell.length_c   1.000
_cell.angle_alpha   90.00
_cell.angle_beta   90.00
_cell.angle_gamma   90.00
#
_symmetry.space_group_name_H-M   'P 1'
#
loop_
_entity.id
_entity.type
_entity.pdbx_description
1 polymer ?
#
loop_
_entity_poly.entity_id
_entity_poly.type
_entity_poly.pdbx_seq_one_letter_code
_entity_poly.pdbx_strand_id
1 'polypeptide(L)'
;MIECPNCKHQEIPGALTCSECGAQLVVVNKQESETMRVDQTDKLAILTQGHEPPPVPPPPTDVAISLFVLEAGAILPLEGQTEFTLGRSSEGQPMLPDIDLAAFQAYEHGVSRIHALITLGKQEVMVTDLASSNGTRLNGLRLAPHRPSPVEHGDILSLGKLKIQLLI
;
A
#
# COMPACT_ATOMS: atom_id res chain seq x y z
N MET A 1 -26.02 6.33 7.88
CA MET A 1 -24.56 6.38 7.91
C MET A 1 -24.05 4.95 8.06
N ILE A 2 -23.00 4.59 7.34
CA ILE A 2 -22.36 3.27 7.39
C ILE A 2 -21.06 3.40 8.17
N GLU A 3 -20.88 2.59 9.21
CA GLU A 3 -19.64 2.58 9.98
C GLU A 3 -18.65 1.63 9.33
N CYS A 4 -17.43 2.12 9.08
CA CYS A 4 -16.35 1.30 8.54
C CYS A 4 -15.91 0.25 9.56
N PRO A 5 -15.93 -1.06 9.22
CA PRO A 5 -15.54 -2.11 10.15
C PRO A 5 -14.06 -2.07 10.54
N ASN A 6 -13.25 -1.40 9.74
CA ASN A 6 -11.80 -1.36 9.93
C ASN A 6 -11.34 -0.16 10.79
N CYS A 7 -11.84 1.04 10.52
CA CYS A 7 -11.40 2.27 11.21
C CYS A 7 -12.51 2.99 11.97
N LYS A 8 -13.75 2.48 11.91
CA LYS A 8 -14.97 3.04 12.53
C LYS A 8 -15.35 4.45 12.06
N HIS A 9 -14.78 4.91 10.97
CA HIS A 9 -15.19 6.15 10.34
C HIS A 9 -16.61 6.02 9.79
N GLN A 10 -17.43 7.07 9.94
CA GLN A 10 -18.80 7.08 9.45
C GLN A 10 -18.85 7.62 8.02
N GLU A 11 -19.31 6.80 7.12
CA GLU A 11 -19.48 7.12 5.70
C GLU A 11 -20.93 7.34 5.30
N ILE A 12 -21.12 8.01 4.18
CA ILE A 12 -22.46 8.19 3.60
C ILE A 12 -23.00 6.85 3.10
N PRO A 13 -24.33 6.62 3.20
CA PRO A 13 -24.95 5.42 2.64
C PRO A 13 -24.68 5.30 1.14
N GLY A 14 -24.12 4.16 0.73
CA GLY A 14 -23.77 3.92 -0.67
C GLY A 14 -22.29 4.08 -1.01
N ALA A 15 -21.45 4.48 -0.06
CA ALA A 15 -20.01 4.48 -0.25
C ALA A 15 -19.50 3.04 -0.42
N LEU A 16 -18.75 2.78 -1.49
CA LEU A 16 -18.17 1.47 -1.79
C LEU A 16 -16.89 1.23 -1.02
N THR A 17 -16.19 2.30 -0.67
CA THR A 17 -14.93 2.28 0.06
C THR A 17 -14.92 3.38 1.12
N CYS A 18 -14.24 3.12 2.21
CA CYS A 18 -14.03 4.12 3.25
C CYS A 18 -13.05 5.19 2.79
N SER A 19 -13.41 6.46 2.91
CA SER A 19 -12.56 7.59 2.54
C SER A 19 -11.30 7.72 3.41
N GLU A 20 -11.36 7.22 4.64
CA GLU A 20 -10.25 7.31 5.59
C GLU A 20 -9.23 6.17 5.46
N CYS A 21 -9.68 4.92 5.31
CA CYS A 21 -8.79 3.77 5.32
C CYS A 21 -8.79 2.95 4.02
N GLY A 22 -9.65 3.30 3.04
CA GLY A 22 -9.76 2.58 1.78
C GLY A 22 -10.41 1.19 1.88
N ALA A 23 -10.86 0.75 3.06
CA ALA A 23 -11.52 -0.53 3.23
C ALA A 23 -12.84 -0.58 2.46
N GLN A 24 -13.13 -1.71 1.82
CA GLN A 24 -14.40 -1.91 1.14
C GLN A 24 -15.55 -1.99 2.15
N LEU A 25 -16.58 -1.21 1.92
CA LEU A 25 -17.77 -1.12 2.78
C LEU A 25 -18.96 -1.94 2.24
N VAL A 26 -18.78 -2.56 1.08
CA VAL A 26 -19.84 -3.40 0.48
C VAL A 26 -19.96 -4.68 1.29
N VAL A 27 -20.96 -4.73 2.15
CA VAL A 27 -21.46 -5.98 2.67
C VAL A 27 -22.26 -6.63 1.53
N VAL A 28 -21.63 -7.56 0.83
CA VAL A 28 -22.37 -8.46 -0.03
C VAL A 28 -23.24 -9.30 0.91
N ASN A 29 -24.50 -8.88 1.08
CA ASN A 29 -25.48 -9.75 1.67
C ASN A 29 -25.55 -11.00 0.81
N LYS A 30 -24.97 -12.06 1.30
CA LYS A 30 -25.16 -13.39 0.76
C LYS A 30 -26.58 -13.83 1.13
N GLN A 31 -27.55 -13.29 0.38
CA GLN A 31 -28.86 -13.93 0.34
C GLN A 31 -28.70 -15.14 -0.55
N GLU A 32 -28.83 -16.25 0.08
CA GLU A 32 -29.10 -17.55 -0.52
C GLU A 32 -30.22 -17.38 -1.53
N SER A 33 -29.94 -17.56 -2.79
CA SER A 33 -30.94 -17.93 -3.76
C SER A 33 -30.52 -19.26 -4.35
N GLU A 34 -31.30 -20.25 -3.95
CA GLU A 34 -31.31 -21.59 -4.45
C GLU A 34 -31.36 -21.64 -5.99
N THR A 35 -30.53 -22.49 -6.49
CA THR A 35 -30.71 -23.36 -7.65
C THR A 35 -31.61 -22.85 -8.80
N MET A 36 -30.97 -22.49 -9.89
CA MET A 36 -31.41 -22.97 -11.19
C MET A 36 -30.20 -23.49 -11.96
N ARG A 37 -30.14 -24.81 -12.06
CA ARG A 37 -29.37 -25.50 -13.07
C ARG A 37 -29.94 -25.12 -14.40
N VAL A 38 -29.16 -24.44 -15.23
CA VAL A 38 -29.38 -24.44 -16.68
C VAL A 38 -28.08 -24.93 -17.27
N ASP A 39 -28.06 -26.22 -17.55
CA ASP A 39 -27.22 -26.77 -18.60
C ASP A 39 -27.61 -26.07 -19.91
N GLN A 40 -26.69 -25.32 -20.46
CA GLN A 40 -26.53 -25.22 -21.91
C GLN A 40 -25.19 -24.60 -22.22
N THR A 41 -24.30 -25.49 -22.65
CA THR A 41 -23.28 -25.22 -23.63
C THR A 41 -23.79 -24.26 -24.69
N ASP A 42 -23.20 -23.07 -24.78
CA ASP A 42 -22.75 -22.55 -26.05
C ASP A 42 -22.03 -21.22 -25.86
N LYS A 43 -20.77 -21.24 -26.29
CA LYS A 43 -20.05 -20.16 -26.94
C LYS A 43 -20.64 -18.75 -26.73
N LEU A 44 -20.09 -18.06 -25.76
CA LEU A 44 -19.75 -16.66 -25.94
C LEU A 44 -18.48 -16.37 -25.13
N ALA A 45 -17.36 -16.54 -25.80
CA ALA A 45 -16.12 -15.91 -25.40
C ALA A 45 -16.33 -14.38 -25.58
N ILE A 46 -17.08 -13.78 -24.68
CA ILE A 46 -17.15 -12.33 -24.56
C ILE A 46 -16.08 -11.98 -23.55
N LEU A 47 -14.92 -11.58 -24.08
CA LEU A 47 -14.16 -10.39 -23.73
C LEU A 47 -14.49 -9.90 -22.31
N THR A 48 -14.19 -10.71 -21.30
CA THR A 48 -13.70 -10.14 -20.07
C THR A 48 -12.30 -9.64 -20.38
N GLN A 49 -12.22 -8.41 -20.86
CA GLN A 49 -11.02 -7.63 -20.66
C GLN A 49 -10.89 -7.51 -19.14
N GLY A 50 -10.32 -8.55 -18.56
CA GLY A 50 -9.78 -8.46 -17.22
C GLY A 50 -8.83 -7.27 -17.28
N HIS A 51 -9.15 -6.25 -16.54
CA HIS A 51 -8.20 -5.20 -16.26
C HIS A 51 -7.15 -5.88 -15.37
N GLU A 52 -6.23 -6.57 -16.05
CA GLU A 52 -5.03 -7.08 -15.41
C GLU A 52 -4.36 -5.87 -14.76
N PRO A 53 -4.08 -5.88 -13.45
CA PRO A 53 -3.29 -4.83 -12.87
C PRO A 53 -2.02 -4.69 -13.72
N PRO A 54 -1.54 -3.48 -13.98
CA PRO A 54 -0.36 -3.29 -14.82
C PRO A 54 0.74 -4.23 -14.31
N PRO A 55 1.46 -4.91 -15.21
CA PRO A 55 2.48 -5.87 -14.81
C PRO A 55 3.46 -5.16 -13.88
N VAL A 56 3.64 -5.72 -12.70
CA VAL A 56 4.66 -5.26 -11.75
C VAL A 56 5.99 -5.32 -12.48
N PRO A 57 6.72 -4.20 -12.63
CA PRO A 57 8.02 -4.24 -13.28
C PRO A 57 8.91 -5.23 -12.52
N PRO A 58 9.68 -6.07 -13.21
CA PRO A 58 10.59 -6.98 -12.55
C PRO A 58 11.60 -6.18 -11.72
N PRO A 59 11.97 -6.65 -10.52
CA PRO A 59 12.99 -5.99 -9.72
C PRO A 59 14.28 -5.87 -10.55
N PRO A 60 15.00 -4.76 -10.45
CA PRO A 60 16.28 -4.59 -11.14
C PRO A 60 17.23 -5.70 -10.71
N THR A 61 17.98 -6.25 -11.67
CA THR A 61 18.74 -7.49 -11.57
C THR A 61 19.87 -7.46 -10.53
N ASP A 62 20.27 -6.27 -10.08
CA ASP A 62 21.41 -6.08 -9.19
C ASP A 62 21.02 -5.60 -7.77
N VAL A 63 19.74 -5.52 -7.48
CA VAL A 63 19.25 -4.99 -6.20
C VAL A 63 18.30 -5.98 -5.57
N ALA A 64 18.58 -6.37 -4.35
CA ALA A 64 17.74 -7.32 -3.63
C ALA A 64 16.31 -6.79 -3.37
N ILE A 65 16.19 -5.48 -3.18
CA ILE A 65 14.89 -4.84 -2.86
C ILE A 65 14.82 -3.45 -3.49
N SER A 66 13.65 -3.11 -4.00
CA SER A 66 13.38 -1.78 -4.54
C SER A 66 11.98 -1.30 -4.14
N LEU A 67 11.80 0.00 -4.12
CA LEU A 67 10.53 0.65 -3.89
C LEU A 67 10.03 1.25 -5.20
N PHE A 68 8.83 0.90 -5.60
CA PHE A 68 8.17 1.49 -6.76
C PHE A 68 7.14 2.52 -6.31
N VAL A 69 7.41 3.78 -6.59
CA VAL A 69 6.47 4.88 -6.28
C VAL A 69 5.40 4.92 -7.37
N LEU A 70 4.18 4.48 -7.03
CA LEU A 70 3.10 4.25 -8.00
C LEU A 70 2.70 5.50 -8.78
N GLU A 71 2.64 6.64 -8.12
CA GLU A 71 2.20 7.89 -8.75
C GLU A 71 3.24 8.51 -9.67
N ALA A 72 4.51 8.31 -9.36
CA ALA A 72 5.63 8.85 -10.13
C ALA A 72 6.20 7.86 -11.14
N GLY A 73 5.90 6.57 -11.01
CA GLY A 73 6.50 5.52 -11.81
C GLY A 73 8.01 5.35 -11.56
N ALA A 74 8.50 5.81 -10.41
CA ALA A 74 9.92 5.79 -10.06
C ALA A 74 10.27 4.55 -9.24
N ILE A 75 11.44 3.98 -9.52
CA ILE A 75 12.00 2.87 -8.77
C ILE A 75 13.17 3.38 -7.93
N LEU A 76 13.12 3.14 -6.63
CA LEU A 76 14.15 3.51 -5.67
C LEU A 76 14.81 2.23 -5.13
N PRO A 77 16.05 1.94 -5.51
CA PRO A 77 16.75 0.75 -5.00
C PRO A 77 17.16 0.94 -3.54
N LEU A 78 17.09 -0.15 -2.76
CA LEU A 78 17.56 -0.22 -1.39
C LEU A 78 18.91 -0.96 -1.36
N GLU A 79 20.01 -0.24 -1.24
CA GLU A 79 21.35 -0.80 -1.31
C GLU A 79 22.24 -0.37 -0.13
N GLY A 80 23.19 -1.22 0.20
CA GLY A 80 24.29 -0.89 1.09
C GLY A 80 23.97 -0.88 2.57
N GLN A 81 22.71 -1.02 2.97
CA GLN A 81 22.28 -1.03 4.38
C GLN A 81 21.24 -2.12 4.61
N THR A 82 21.01 -2.42 5.88
CA THR A 82 19.95 -3.34 6.32
C THR A 82 18.72 -2.62 6.84
N GLU A 83 18.82 -1.33 7.07
CA GLU A 83 17.72 -0.49 7.57
C GLU A 83 17.67 0.80 6.76
N PHE A 84 16.47 1.17 6.35
CA PHE A 84 16.20 2.37 5.55
C PHE A 84 15.05 3.15 6.15
N THR A 85 15.30 4.39 6.53
CA THR A 85 14.24 5.31 6.93
C THR A 85 13.60 5.95 5.73
N LEU A 86 12.28 5.90 5.67
CA LEU A 86 11.46 6.55 4.65
C LEU A 86 10.85 7.83 5.21
N GLY A 87 10.90 8.88 4.44
CA GLY A 87 10.33 10.15 4.84
C GLY A 87 10.55 11.24 3.80
N ARG A 88 10.49 12.48 4.22
CA ARG A 88 10.74 13.64 3.37
C ARG A 88 11.76 14.57 4.00
N SER A 89 12.64 15.12 3.19
CA SER A 89 13.51 16.20 3.62
C SER A 89 12.72 17.51 3.79
N SER A 90 13.17 18.34 4.71
CA SER A 90 12.70 19.72 4.85
C SER A 90 13.83 20.61 5.37
N GLU A 91 13.76 21.90 5.06
CA GLU A 91 14.79 22.86 5.49
C GLU A 91 14.92 22.89 7.02
N GLY A 92 16.16 22.93 7.50
CA GLY A 92 16.45 22.98 8.92
C GLY A 92 16.25 21.66 9.69
N GLN A 93 16.04 20.56 9.01
CA GLN A 93 15.86 19.26 9.62
C GLN A 93 17.21 18.67 10.06
N PRO A 94 17.38 18.28 11.35
CA PRO A 94 18.64 17.74 11.83
C PRO A 94 18.94 16.31 11.35
N MET A 95 17.89 15.54 10.98
CA MET A 95 18.02 14.17 10.53
C MET A 95 17.25 14.00 9.21
N LEU A 96 17.93 13.53 8.19
CA LEU A 96 17.34 13.24 6.88
C LEU A 96 16.98 11.76 6.78
N PRO A 97 15.88 11.41 6.08
CA PRO A 97 15.58 10.01 5.78
C PRO A 97 16.60 9.44 4.79
N ASP A 98 16.86 8.14 4.87
CA ASP A 98 17.72 7.45 3.90
C ASP A 98 17.10 7.46 2.50
N ILE A 99 15.77 7.28 2.46
CA ILE A 99 14.98 7.41 1.24
C ILE A 99 14.13 8.67 1.33
N ASP A 100 14.54 9.68 0.61
CA ASP A 100 13.84 10.96 0.56
C ASP A 100 12.73 10.94 -0.51
N LEU A 101 11.52 11.08 -0.05
CA LEU A 101 10.32 11.08 -0.89
C LEU A 101 9.84 12.50 -1.23
N ALA A 102 10.58 13.53 -0.87
CA ALA A 102 10.20 14.93 -1.11
C ALA A 102 9.93 15.22 -2.59
N ALA A 103 10.72 14.60 -3.50
CA ALA A 103 10.54 14.73 -4.95
C ALA A 103 9.19 14.18 -5.47
N PHE A 104 8.50 13.37 -4.68
CA PHE A 104 7.22 12.73 -5.02
C PHE A 104 6.03 13.36 -4.33
N GLN A 105 6.08 14.65 -4.08
CA GLN A 105 5.01 15.40 -3.39
C GLN A 105 4.66 14.84 -1.99
N ALA A 106 5.66 14.32 -1.31
CA ALA A 106 5.48 13.66 -0.02
C ALA A 106 4.83 14.56 1.03
N TYR A 107 5.11 15.86 1.01
CA TYR A 107 4.47 16.82 1.89
C TYR A 107 2.95 16.89 1.68
N GLU A 108 2.52 16.97 0.45
CA GLU A 108 1.10 17.05 0.06
C GLU A 108 0.35 15.75 0.35
N HIS A 109 1.06 14.62 0.23
CA HIS A 109 0.54 13.31 0.58
C HIS A 109 0.55 13.01 2.09
N GLY A 110 1.05 13.92 2.90
CA GLY A 110 1.07 13.79 4.34
C GLY A 110 2.15 12.85 4.87
N VAL A 111 3.25 12.71 4.14
CA VAL A 111 4.42 11.94 4.59
C VAL A 111 5.17 12.76 5.65
N SER A 112 5.46 12.14 6.79
CA SER A 112 6.28 12.73 7.85
C SER A 112 7.75 12.84 7.44
N ARG A 113 8.50 13.69 8.10
CA ARG A 113 9.95 13.86 7.89
C ARG A 113 10.72 12.55 8.06
N ILE A 114 10.41 11.83 9.13
CA ILE A 114 10.78 10.44 9.36
C ILE A 114 9.45 9.71 9.54
N HIS A 115 9.09 8.83 8.61
CA HIS A 115 7.75 8.27 8.55
C HIS A 115 7.72 6.80 8.92
N ALA A 116 8.55 6.00 8.26
CA ALA A 116 8.62 4.57 8.45
C ALA A 116 10.04 4.05 8.31
N LEU A 117 10.29 2.86 8.80
CA LEU A 117 11.55 2.14 8.70
C LEU A 117 11.32 0.82 7.95
N ILE A 118 12.15 0.54 6.96
CA ILE A 118 12.24 -0.77 6.32
C ILE A 118 13.48 -1.47 6.87
N THR A 119 13.31 -2.68 7.38
CA THR A 119 14.40 -3.52 7.87
C THR A 119 14.53 -4.75 6.98
N LEU A 120 15.71 -4.95 6.41
CA LEU A 120 16.05 -6.08 5.57
C LEU A 120 16.63 -7.21 6.44
N GLY A 121 15.81 -8.20 6.75
CA GLY A 121 16.26 -9.42 7.42
C GLY A 121 16.86 -10.43 6.44
N LYS A 122 17.43 -11.51 6.94
CA LYS A 122 18.03 -12.57 6.12
C LYS A 122 17.01 -13.36 5.30
N GLN A 123 15.78 -13.42 5.74
CA GLN A 123 14.71 -14.20 5.11
C GLN A 123 13.39 -13.44 4.98
N GLU A 124 13.30 -12.28 5.57
CA GLU A 124 12.08 -11.48 5.59
C GLU A 124 12.41 -10.00 5.59
N VAL A 125 11.49 -9.22 5.05
CA VAL A 125 11.53 -7.77 5.07
C VAL A 125 10.44 -7.28 6.00
N MET A 126 10.77 -6.34 6.85
CA MET A 126 9.86 -5.77 7.83
C MET A 126 9.68 -4.28 7.60
N VAL A 127 8.47 -3.79 7.84
CA VAL A 127 8.16 -2.36 7.86
C VAL A 127 7.65 -1.97 9.24
N THR A 128 8.15 -0.85 9.74
CA THR A 128 7.77 -0.29 11.04
C THR A 128 7.36 1.17 10.87
N ASP A 129 6.17 1.54 11.33
CA ASP A 129 5.76 2.94 11.41
C ASP A 129 6.49 3.63 12.58
N LEU A 130 7.09 4.77 12.32
CA LEU A 130 7.85 5.54 13.32
C LEU A 130 6.99 6.64 13.96
N ALA A 131 5.77 6.32 14.36
CA ALA A 131 4.78 7.24 14.91
C ALA A 131 4.50 8.42 13.98
N SER A 132 4.33 8.13 12.71
CA SER A 132 4.03 9.12 11.70
C SER A 132 2.68 9.82 11.94
N SER A 133 2.56 11.07 11.49
CA SER A 133 1.35 11.89 11.72
C SER A 133 0.10 11.29 11.08
N ASN A 134 0.23 10.77 9.85
CA ASN A 134 -0.90 10.20 9.09
C ASN A 134 -0.95 8.67 9.10
N GLY A 135 0.06 8.04 9.69
CA GLY A 135 0.17 6.59 9.77
C GLY A 135 0.69 5.92 8.50
N THR A 136 1.13 4.69 8.68
CA THR A 136 1.56 3.78 7.61
C THR A 136 0.52 2.70 7.46
N ARG A 137 0.16 2.37 6.22
CA ARG A 137 -0.75 1.27 5.90
C ARG A 137 -0.06 0.26 5.00
N LEU A 138 -0.28 -1.01 5.27
CA LEU A 138 0.16 -2.13 4.44
C LEU A 138 -1.08 -2.78 3.82
N ASN A 139 -1.19 -2.74 2.49
CA ASN A 139 -2.37 -3.23 1.77
C ASN A 139 -3.71 -2.69 2.33
N GLY A 140 -3.72 -1.42 2.73
CA GLY A 140 -4.88 -0.74 3.31
C GLY A 140 -5.05 -0.91 4.82
N LEU A 141 -4.31 -1.82 5.47
CA LEU A 141 -4.36 -2.02 6.92
C LEU A 141 -3.36 -1.10 7.62
N ARG A 142 -3.85 -0.33 8.59
CA ARG A 142 -2.99 0.56 9.37
C ARG A 142 -2.08 -0.23 10.30
N LEU A 143 -0.78 0.06 10.22
CA LEU A 143 0.21 -0.52 11.11
C LEU A 143 0.20 0.17 12.47
N ALA A 144 0.43 -0.61 13.52
CA ALA A 144 0.65 -0.04 14.85
C ALA A 144 2.04 0.62 14.91
N PRO A 145 2.16 1.83 15.49
CA PRO A 145 3.45 2.49 15.62
C PRO A 145 4.47 1.63 16.37
N HIS A 146 5.72 1.67 15.91
CA HIS A 146 6.85 0.94 16.51
C HIS A 146 6.70 -0.58 16.57
N ARG A 147 5.80 -1.14 15.76
CA ARG A 147 5.67 -2.60 15.63
C ARG A 147 6.08 -3.04 14.23
N PRO A 148 7.13 -3.86 14.10
CA PRO A 148 7.53 -4.39 12.80
C PRO A 148 6.44 -5.32 12.24
N SER A 149 6.19 -5.18 10.96
CA SER A 149 5.23 -6.01 10.23
C SER A 149 5.91 -6.61 9.00
N PRO A 150 5.79 -7.92 8.78
CA PRO A 150 6.38 -8.56 7.61
C PRO A 150 5.71 -8.09 6.33
N VAL A 151 6.49 -7.96 5.27
CA VAL A 151 6.04 -7.56 3.95
C VAL A 151 6.57 -8.51 2.88
N GLU A 152 5.84 -8.61 1.79
CA GLU A 152 6.15 -9.50 0.69
C GLU A 152 6.27 -8.73 -0.64
N HIS A 153 6.78 -9.42 -1.65
CA HIS A 153 6.86 -8.87 -3.00
C HIS A 153 5.47 -8.46 -3.51
N GLY A 154 5.38 -7.24 -4.02
CA GLY A 154 4.14 -6.70 -4.56
C GLY A 154 3.22 -6.03 -3.54
N ASP A 155 3.54 -6.10 -2.25
CA ASP A 155 2.77 -5.41 -1.22
C ASP A 155 2.78 -3.89 -1.43
N ILE A 156 1.65 -3.25 -1.14
CA ILE A 156 1.48 -1.80 -1.25
C ILE A 156 1.57 -1.17 0.12
N LEU A 157 2.58 -0.35 0.28
CA LEU A 157 2.81 0.47 1.47
C LEU A 157 2.29 1.88 1.22
N SER A 158 1.43 2.38 2.09
CA SER A 158 0.93 3.75 2.02
C SER A 158 1.49 4.57 3.17
N LEU A 159 2.25 5.60 2.84
CA LEU A 159 2.78 6.59 3.77
C LEU A 159 1.88 7.84 3.69
N GLY A 160 0.96 7.97 4.62
CA GLY A 160 -0.13 8.92 4.42
C GLY A 160 -0.96 8.53 3.20
N LYS A 161 -0.93 9.34 2.16
CA LYS A 161 -1.59 9.09 0.86
C LYS A 161 -0.64 8.59 -0.23
N LEU A 162 0.66 8.71 -0.04
CA LEU A 162 1.67 8.25 -1.01
C LEU A 162 1.72 6.72 -1.02
N LYS A 163 1.56 6.12 -2.19
CA LYS A 163 1.56 4.67 -2.38
C LYS A 163 2.88 4.19 -2.98
N ILE A 164 3.46 3.21 -2.34
CA ILE A 164 4.73 2.59 -2.74
C ILE A 164 4.53 1.09 -2.81
N GLN A 165 4.93 0.45 -3.89
CA GLN A 165 4.92 -0.98 -4.03
C GLN A 165 6.31 -1.55 -3.73
N LEU A 166 6.36 -2.63 -2.97
CA LEU A 166 7.58 -3.31 -2.61
C LEU A 166 7.96 -4.34 -3.68
N LEU A 167 9.17 -4.22 -4.19
CA LEU A 167 9.77 -5.15 -5.16
C LEU A 167 10.91 -5.89 -4.45
N ILE A 168 10.65 -7.11 -4.02
CA ILE A 168 11.57 -7.95 -3.22
C ILE A 168 12.08 -9.11 -4.06
#